data_36d339236116faf4c372287703c7a739
#
_entry.id   36d339236116faf4c372287703c7a739
#
_cell.length_a   1.000
_cell.length_b   1.000
_cell.length_c   1.000
_cell.angle_alpha   90.00
_cell.angle_beta   90.00
_cell.angle_gamma   90.00
#
_symmetry.space_group_name_H-M   'P 1'
#
loop_
_entity.id
_entity.type
_entity.pdbx_description
1 polymer ?
#
loop_
_entity_poly.entity_id
_entity_poly.type
_entity_poly.pdbx_seq_one_letter_code
_entity_poly.pdbx_strand_id
1 'polypeptide(L)'
;MPRSATLVIDAQIGSMGGAYEGSSVIKAINKTISKVRESSGVVVFIQHCHSSYEPLMKDNTGWGLHLDLDKSPEALVVEKESSDSFYETPLDDLMAENDVEHVYITGIQTEYCVDTTSRVALSKGYSVTLVSDGHTTGDSHILAQAVIDHHNKVLANLAHPKSRIRVAPSDEL
;
A
#
# COMPACT_ATOMS: atom_id res chain seq x y z
N MET A 1 15.52 -3.05 -17.27
CA MET A 1 15.14 -2.02 -16.26
C MET A 1 14.76 -2.77 -15.00
N PRO A 2 15.07 -2.27 -13.82
CA PRO A 2 14.64 -2.94 -12.60
C PRO A 2 13.13 -3.12 -12.58
N ARG A 3 12.68 -4.30 -12.14
CA ARG A 3 11.26 -4.62 -12.10
C ARG A 3 10.58 -3.88 -10.96
N SER A 4 9.39 -3.42 -11.17
CA SER A 4 8.61 -2.71 -10.13
C SER A 4 7.47 -3.58 -9.60
N ALA A 5 7.04 -3.30 -8.37
CA ALA A 5 5.80 -3.83 -7.82
C ALA A 5 4.91 -2.70 -7.28
N THR A 6 3.61 -2.90 -7.28
CA THR A 6 2.71 -2.11 -6.44
C THR A 6 2.25 -2.94 -5.26
N LEU A 7 2.40 -2.40 -4.05
CA LEU A 7 1.84 -2.95 -2.83
C LEU A 7 0.53 -2.21 -2.55
N VAL A 8 -0.58 -2.92 -2.68
CA VAL A 8 -1.92 -2.40 -2.36
C VAL A 8 -2.25 -2.87 -0.94
N ILE A 9 -1.98 -2.00 0.02
CA ILE A 9 -1.99 -2.34 1.44
C ILE A 9 -3.41 -2.18 1.99
N ASP A 10 -3.96 -3.27 2.50
CA ASP A 10 -5.19 -3.36 3.30
C ASP A 10 -6.41 -2.65 2.67
N ALA A 11 -6.45 -2.50 1.34
CA ALA A 11 -7.60 -1.93 0.63
C ALA A 11 -8.76 -2.96 0.58
N GLN A 12 -9.25 -3.30 1.76
CA GLN A 12 -10.29 -4.29 2.03
C GLN A 12 -11.65 -3.60 2.22
N ILE A 13 -12.74 -4.35 2.05
CA ILE A 13 -14.10 -3.82 2.21
C ILE A 13 -14.26 -3.18 3.59
N GLY A 14 -13.82 -3.84 4.65
CA GLY A 14 -13.96 -3.37 6.03
C GLY A 14 -13.08 -2.17 6.38
N SER A 15 -11.87 -2.08 5.85
CA SER A 15 -10.96 -0.97 6.11
C SER A 15 -11.31 0.28 5.29
N MET A 16 -11.84 0.11 4.07
CA MET A 16 -12.23 1.21 3.19
C MET A 16 -13.61 1.79 3.54
N GLY A 17 -14.40 1.09 4.36
CA GLY A 17 -15.69 1.59 4.85
C GLY A 17 -15.50 2.81 5.76
N GLY A 18 -15.80 4.01 5.28
CA GLY A 18 -15.58 5.27 6.02
C GLY A 18 -14.21 5.92 5.80
N ALA A 19 -13.41 5.41 4.88
CA ALA A 19 -12.15 6.03 4.48
C ALA A 19 -12.38 7.38 3.78
N TYR A 20 -11.58 8.37 4.13
CA TYR A 20 -11.61 9.69 3.51
C TYR A 20 -11.31 9.58 2.01
N GLU A 21 -12.17 10.17 1.15
CA GLU A 21 -12.04 10.12 -0.32
C GLU A 21 -11.84 8.70 -0.89
N GLY A 22 -12.35 7.68 -0.21
CA GLY A 22 -12.09 6.27 -0.50
C GLY A 22 -12.27 5.88 -1.98
N SER A 23 -13.33 6.39 -2.66
CA SER A 23 -13.56 6.11 -4.07
C SER A 23 -12.50 6.74 -4.99
N SER A 24 -11.99 7.93 -4.66
CA SER A 24 -10.90 8.59 -5.40
C SER A 24 -9.59 7.84 -5.22
N VAL A 25 -9.33 7.38 -4.00
CA VAL A 25 -8.15 6.58 -3.67
C VAL A 25 -8.16 5.24 -4.41
N ILE A 26 -9.28 4.53 -4.46
CA ILE A 26 -9.40 3.29 -5.25
C ILE A 26 -9.09 3.54 -6.73
N LYS A 27 -9.54 4.66 -7.31
CA LYS A 27 -9.20 5.02 -8.70
C LYS A 27 -7.69 5.24 -8.88
N ALA A 28 -7.03 5.94 -7.95
CA ALA A 28 -5.59 6.14 -7.98
C ALA A 28 -4.81 4.81 -7.81
N ILE A 29 -5.29 3.92 -6.93
CA ILE A 29 -4.75 2.57 -6.79
C ILE A 29 -4.85 1.81 -8.12
N ASN A 30 -6.02 1.77 -8.75
CA ASN A 30 -6.23 1.07 -10.01
C ASN A 30 -5.36 1.65 -11.14
N LYS A 31 -5.16 2.97 -11.15
CA LYS A 31 -4.25 3.62 -12.11
C LYS A 31 -2.79 3.17 -11.89
N THR A 32 -2.35 3.11 -10.63
CA THR A 32 -1.03 2.59 -10.27
C THR A 32 -0.88 1.13 -10.69
N ILE A 33 -1.90 0.30 -10.45
CA ILE A 33 -1.93 -1.10 -10.88
C ILE A 33 -1.75 -1.20 -12.40
N SER A 34 -2.52 -0.44 -13.19
CA SER A 34 -2.42 -0.43 -14.66
C SER A 34 -1.02 -0.07 -15.12
N LYS A 35 -0.44 0.99 -14.55
CA LYS A 35 0.91 1.47 -14.88
C LYS A 35 2.00 0.43 -14.59
N VAL A 36 1.91 -0.23 -13.46
CA VAL A 36 2.85 -1.29 -13.08
C VAL A 36 2.71 -2.50 -14.00
N ARG A 37 1.50 -2.90 -14.37
CA ARG A 37 1.26 -3.98 -15.35
C ARG A 37 1.80 -3.65 -16.74
N GLU A 38 1.59 -2.44 -17.23
CA GLU A 38 2.12 -1.97 -18.52
C GLU A 38 3.64 -2.10 -18.61
N SER A 39 4.33 -1.95 -17.48
CA SER A 39 5.79 -2.15 -17.36
C SER A 39 6.18 -3.59 -17.02
N SER A 40 5.27 -4.56 -17.11
CA SER A 40 5.47 -5.97 -16.70
C SER A 40 5.86 -6.12 -15.23
N GLY A 41 5.44 -5.20 -14.39
CA GLY A 41 5.65 -5.24 -12.94
C GLY A 41 4.67 -6.18 -12.23
N VAL A 42 4.83 -6.28 -10.92
CA VAL A 42 4.07 -7.19 -10.06
C VAL A 42 3.02 -6.42 -9.26
N VAL A 43 1.82 -6.98 -9.17
CA VAL A 43 0.75 -6.46 -8.30
C VAL A 43 0.63 -7.36 -7.08
N VAL A 44 0.79 -6.79 -5.89
CA VAL A 44 0.63 -7.50 -4.62
C VAL A 44 -0.45 -6.85 -3.80
N PHE A 45 -1.51 -7.56 -3.54
CA PHE A 45 -2.52 -7.19 -2.56
C PHE A 45 -2.11 -7.68 -1.19
N ILE A 46 -2.03 -6.76 -0.23
CA ILE A 46 -1.78 -7.09 1.18
C ILE A 46 -3.14 -7.09 1.88
N GLN A 47 -3.43 -8.18 2.61
CA GLN A 47 -4.66 -8.30 3.40
C GLN A 47 -4.31 -8.40 4.88
N HIS A 48 -4.80 -7.45 5.66
CA HIS A 48 -4.67 -7.47 7.11
C HIS A 48 -5.68 -8.44 7.72
N CYS A 49 -5.19 -9.38 8.54
CA CYS A 49 -5.98 -10.30 9.34
C CYS A 49 -5.97 -9.79 10.79
N HIS A 50 -7.09 -9.34 11.30
CA HIS A 50 -7.17 -8.84 12.67
C HIS A 50 -7.82 -9.86 13.59
N SER A 51 -7.24 -10.12 14.76
CA SER A 51 -7.71 -11.17 15.68
C SER A 51 -9.00 -10.81 16.43
N SER A 52 -9.34 -9.52 16.53
CA SER A 52 -10.46 -9.04 17.36
C SER A 52 -11.28 -7.89 16.74
N TYR A 53 -10.85 -7.31 15.64
CA TYR A 53 -11.63 -6.31 14.91
C TYR A 53 -12.47 -6.99 13.84
N GLU A 54 -13.74 -7.20 14.14
CA GLU A 54 -14.66 -8.01 13.35
C GLU A 54 -14.62 -7.75 11.84
N PRO A 55 -14.62 -6.51 11.33
CA PRO A 55 -14.58 -6.26 9.89
C PRO A 55 -13.36 -6.83 9.17
N LEU A 56 -12.25 -7.04 9.87
CA LEU A 56 -11.00 -7.56 9.29
C LEU A 56 -10.64 -8.97 9.84
N MET A 57 -11.55 -9.61 10.53
CA MET A 57 -11.38 -11.01 10.89
C MET A 57 -11.50 -11.87 9.63
N LYS A 58 -10.60 -12.86 9.50
CA LYS A 58 -10.63 -13.82 8.39
C LYS A 58 -12.01 -14.47 8.31
N ASP A 59 -12.48 -14.70 7.10
CA ASP A 59 -13.82 -15.22 6.79
C ASP A 59 -14.99 -14.23 6.96
N ASN A 60 -14.76 -13.01 7.45
CA ASN A 60 -15.76 -11.95 7.41
C ASN A 60 -15.80 -11.29 6.02
N THR A 61 -16.96 -10.85 5.58
CA THR A 61 -17.11 -10.16 4.27
C THR A 61 -16.20 -8.93 4.17
N GLY A 62 -16.01 -8.20 5.27
CA GLY A 62 -15.15 -7.01 5.33
C GLY A 62 -13.66 -7.31 5.13
N TRP A 63 -13.22 -8.55 5.40
CA TRP A 63 -11.85 -8.98 5.17
C TRP A 63 -11.49 -9.07 3.67
N GLY A 64 -12.48 -9.30 2.80
CA GLY A 64 -12.25 -9.36 1.36
C GLY A 64 -11.69 -8.06 0.78
N LEU A 65 -10.92 -8.18 -0.31
CA LEU A 65 -10.43 -7.03 -1.07
C LEU A 65 -11.59 -6.18 -1.59
N HIS A 66 -11.44 -4.86 -1.59
CA HIS A 66 -12.48 -3.94 -2.06
C HIS A 66 -12.96 -4.30 -3.46
N LEU A 67 -14.28 -4.21 -3.69
CA LEU A 67 -14.91 -4.73 -4.91
C LEU A 67 -14.45 -4.00 -6.18
N ASP A 68 -14.18 -2.71 -6.08
CA ASP A 68 -13.79 -1.86 -7.21
C ASP A 68 -12.28 -1.89 -7.52
N LEU A 69 -11.49 -2.71 -6.82
CA LEU A 69 -10.09 -2.93 -7.16
C LEU A 69 -9.95 -3.72 -8.46
N ASP A 70 -9.00 -3.31 -9.29
CA ASP A 70 -8.61 -4.03 -10.50
C ASP A 70 -7.77 -5.27 -10.14
N LYS A 71 -8.45 -6.34 -9.82
CA LYS A 71 -7.88 -7.64 -9.43
C LYS A 71 -7.64 -8.50 -10.67
N SER A 72 -6.39 -8.73 -11.03
CA SER A 72 -6.06 -9.70 -12.08
C SER A 72 -5.80 -11.09 -11.49
N PRO A 73 -5.99 -12.17 -12.28
CA PRO A 73 -5.67 -13.53 -11.84
C PRO A 73 -4.20 -13.75 -11.47
N GLU A 74 -3.30 -12.94 -12.03
CA GLU A 74 -1.85 -13.02 -11.78
C GLU A 74 -1.41 -12.20 -10.57
N ALA A 75 -2.29 -11.45 -9.93
CA ALA A 75 -1.95 -10.68 -8.75
C ALA A 75 -1.65 -11.59 -7.57
N LEU A 76 -0.57 -11.28 -6.87
CA LEU A 76 -0.18 -11.99 -5.66
C LEU A 76 -0.99 -11.46 -4.47
N VAL A 77 -1.27 -12.33 -3.50
CA VAL A 77 -1.94 -11.95 -2.26
C VAL A 77 -1.07 -12.37 -1.08
N VAL A 78 -0.83 -11.43 -0.17
CA VAL A 78 -0.07 -11.65 1.06
C VAL A 78 -0.95 -11.30 2.26
N GLU A 79 -1.15 -12.24 3.16
CA GLU A 79 -1.83 -12.02 4.43
C GLU A 79 -0.83 -11.56 5.49
N LYS A 80 -1.24 -10.63 6.36
CA LYS A 80 -0.43 -10.15 7.48
C LYS A 80 -1.26 -9.87 8.72
N GLU A 81 -0.61 -9.86 9.87
CA GLU A 81 -1.23 -9.52 11.17
C GLU A 81 -0.57 -8.28 11.82
N SER A 82 0.50 -7.75 11.21
CA SER A 82 1.25 -6.57 11.67
C SER A 82 0.98 -5.36 10.78
N SER A 83 1.28 -4.15 11.26
CA SER A 83 1.34 -2.95 10.40
C SER A 83 2.45 -3.02 9.36
N ASP A 84 3.53 -3.74 9.65
CA ASP A 84 4.60 -4.01 8.69
C ASP A 84 4.18 -5.15 7.76
N SER A 85 4.14 -4.87 6.45
CA SER A 85 3.77 -5.87 5.44
C SER A 85 4.85 -6.93 5.21
N PHE A 86 6.08 -6.72 5.69
CA PHE A 86 7.18 -7.68 5.58
C PHE A 86 7.32 -8.57 6.82
N TYR A 87 6.74 -8.17 7.96
CA TYR A 87 6.91 -8.89 9.22
C TYR A 87 6.15 -10.21 9.22
N GLU A 88 6.89 -11.32 9.31
CA GLU A 88 6.36 -12.69 9.30
C GLU A 88 5.45 -13.00 8.10
N THR A 89 5.81 -12.46 6.92
CA THR A 89 5.11 -12.71 5.66
C THR A 89 6.11 -13.15 4.57
N PRO A 90 5.63 -13.78 3.50
CA PRO A 90 6.49 -14.16 2.37
C PRO A 90 6.83 -12.98 1.44
N LEU A 91 6.53 -11.72 1.79
CA LEU A 91 6.65 -10.58 0.88
C LEU A 91 8.07 -10.35 0.36
N ASP A 92 9.09 -10.47 1.22
CA ASP A 92 10.50 -10.32 0.80
C ASP A 92 10.91 -11.38 -0.24
N ASP A 93 10.54 -12.63 0.02
CA ASP A 93 10.85 -13.73 -0.91
C ASP A 93 10.14 -13.52 -2.25
N LEU A 94 8.86 -13.14 -2.22
CA LEU A 94 8.09 -12.82 -3.43
C LEU A 94 8.70 -11.66 -4.21
N MET A 95 9.21 -10.62 -3.53
CA MET A 95 9.89 -9.51 -4.20
C MET A 95 11.18 -9.98 -4.85
N ALA A 96 11.99 -10.79 -4.15
CA ALA A 96 13.25 -11.34 -4.65
C ALA A 96 13.03 -12.29 -5.84
N GLU A 97 12.08 -13.21 -5.76
CA GLU A 97 11.71 -14.15 -6.82
C GLU A 97 11.26 -13.44 -8.12
N ASN A 98 10.76 -12.22 -7.98
CA ASN A 98 10.29 -11.41 -9.10
C ASN A 98 11.27 -10.31 -9.53
N ASP A 99 12.50 -10.29 -9.02
CA ASP A 99 13.53 -9.29 -9.31
C ASP A 99 13.06 -7.84 -9.08
N VAL A 100 12.26 -7.61 -8.04
CA VAL A 100 11.69 -6.30 -7.71
C VAL A 100 12.73 -5.44 -7.00
N GLU A 101 13.01 -4.27 -7.56
CA GLU A 101 13.89 -3.24 -6.97
C GLU A 101 13.15 -1.95 -6.59
N HIS A 102 11.95 -1.73 -7.15
CA HIS A 102 11.15 -0.54 -6.91
C HIS A 102 9.73 -0.92 -6.47
N VAL A 103 9.25 -0.30 -5.40
CA VAL A 103 7.89 -0.50 -4.90
C VAL A 103 7.08 0.80 -4.90
N TYR A 104 5.88 0.72 -5.45
CA TYR A 104 4.84 1.74 -5.32
C TYR A 104 3.95 1.37 -4.14
N ILE A 105 3.80 2.27 -3.18
CA ILE A 105 3.01 2.04 -1.95
C ILE A 105 1.68 2.76 -2.08
N THR A 106 0.59 2.02 -1.89
CA THR A 106 -0.80 2.50 -1.88
C THR A 106 -1.59 1.81 -0.77
N GLY A 107 -2.77 2.31 -0.44
CA GLY A 107 -3.71 1.63 0.46
C GLY A 107 -4.10 2.39 1.72
N ILE A 108 -4.32 1.67 2.84
CA ILE A 108 -4.84 2.19 4.10
C ILE A 108 -4.22 1.46 5.31
N GLN A 109 -4.11 2.05 6.51
CA GLN A 109 -4.27 3.46 6.84
C GLN A 109 -2.92 4.17 6.73
N THR A 110 -2.96 5.42 6.32
CA THR A 110 -1.78 6.27 6.10
C THR A 110 -0.77 6.23 7.24
N GLU A 111 -1.23 6.46 8.48
CA GLU A 111 -0.40 6.58 9.69
C GLU A 111 0.02 5.25 10.30
N TYR A 112 -0.50 4.12 9.79
CA TYR A 112 -0.20 2.78 10.29
C TYR A 112 0.50 1.92 9.23
N CYS A 113 -0.27 1.11 8.50
CA CYS A 113 0.31 0.11 7.60
C CYS A 113 1.05 0.73 6.42
N VAL A 114 0.58 1.85 5.89
CA VAL A 114 1.22 2.57 4.77
C VAL A 114 2.55 3.20 5.22
N ASP A 115 2.55 3.95 6.33
CA ASP A 115 3.77 4.56 6.88
C ASP A 115 4.80 3.51 7.27
N THR A 116 4.39 2.50 8.04
CA THR A 116 5.27 1.43 8.52
C THR A 116 5.92 0.69 7.35
N THR A 117 5.13 0.22 6.39
CA THR A 117 5.63 -0.52 5.23
C THR A 117 6.55 0.32 4.37
N SER A 118 6.26 1.62 4.19
CA SER A 118 7.11 2.54 3.43
C SER A 118 8.51 2.68 4.05
N ARG A 119 8.59 2.82 5.37
CA ARG A 119 9.86 2.91 6.11
C ARG A 119 10.64 1.61 6.06
N VAL A 120 9.97 0.48 6.24
CA VAL A 120 10.60 -0.84 6.18
C VAL A 120 11.11 -1.14 4.78
N ALA A 121 10.33 -0.89 3.74
CA ALA A 121 10.77 -1.06 2.35
C ALA A 121 12.03 -0.23 2.04
N LEU A 122 12.07 1.04 2.46
CA LEU A 122 13.27 1.88 2.31
C LEU A 122 14.47 1.28 3.06
N SER A 123 14.29 0.83 4.30
CA SER A 123 15.34 0.22 5.12
C SER A 123 15.87 -1.09 4.55
N LYS A 124 15.03 -1.85 3.85
CA LYS A 124 15.40 -3.06 3.12
C LYS A 124 16.16 -2.78 1.82
N GLY A 125 16.20 -1.53 1.37
CA GLY A 125 16.97 -1.10 0.20
C GLY A 125 16.16 -0.96 -1.08
N TYR A 126 14.84 -1.15 -1.04
CA TYR A 126 13.98 -0.87 -2.19
C TYR A 126 13.98 0.61 -2.54
N SER A 127 13.89 0.93 -3.82
CA SER A 127 13.43 2.24 -4.27
C SER A 127 11.94 2.35 -3.98
N VAL A 128 11.52 3.41 -3.28
CA VAL A 128 10.13 3.55 -2.82
C VAL A 128 9.48 4.76 -3.44
N THR A 129 8.29 4.59 -4.01
CA THR A 129 7.38 5.69 -4.35
C THR A 129 6.10 5.54 -3.52
N LEU A 130 5.84 6.50 -2.63
CA LEU A 130 4.53 6.66 -2.02
C LEU A 130 3.62 7.37 -3.02
N VAL A 131 2.50 6.75 -3.39
CA VAL A 131 1.52 7.34 -4.30
C VAL A 131 0.63 8.29 -3.51
N SER A 132 0.86 9.61 -3.66
CA SER A 132 0.32 10.65 -2.76
C SER A 132 -1.20 10.75 -2.71
N ASP A 133 -1.87 10.36 -3.79
CA ASP A 133 -3.33 10.27 -3.93
C ASP A 133 -3.84 8.82 -3.85
N GLY A 134 -2.95 7.86 -3.65
CA GLY A 134 -3.23 6.42 -3.60
C GLY A 134 -3.31 5.84 -2.19
N HIS A 135 -3.27 6.67 -1.15
CA HIS A 135 -3.43 6.21 0.24
C HIS A 135 -4.38 7.09 1.02
N THR A 136 -4.97 6.53 2.09
CA THR A 136 -5.97 7.24 2.90
C THR A 136 -6.05 6.73 4.33
N THR A 137 -6.85 7.40 5.14
CA THR A 137 -7.27 7.01 6.49
C THR A 137 -8.69 7.52 6.77
N GLY A 138 -9.19 7.31 7.97
CA GLY A 138 -10.45 7.88 8.43
C GLY A 138 -10.24 9.12 9.31
N ASP A 139 -11.26 9.98 9.42
CA ASP A 139 -11.26 11.06 10.40
C ASP A 139 -11.25 10.51 11.83
N SER A 140 -10.42 11.10 12.69
CA SER A 140 -10.33 10.76 14.10
C SER A 140 -10.11 12.04 14.93
N HIS A 141 -9.22 12.04 15.92
CA HIS A 141 -8.78 13.25 16.63
C HIS A 141 -8.00 14.23 15.74
N ILE A 142 -7.49 13.75 14.60
CA ILE A 142 -6.92 14.56 13.51
C ILE A 142 -7.72 14.26 12.25
N LEU A 143 -7.99 15.28 11.44
CA LEU A 143 -8.66 15.10 10.15
C LEU A 143 -7.79 14.27 9.19
N ALA A 144 -8.40 13.36 8.46
CA ALA A 144 -7.73 12.46 7.52
C ALA A 144 -6.85 13.21 6.52
N GLN A 145 -7.33 14.31 5.94
CA GLN A 145 -6.52 15.12 5.02
C GLN A 145 -5.24 15.62 5.67
N ALA A 146 -5.29 16.07 6.93
CA ALA A 146 -4.10 16.55 7.64
C ALA A 146 -3.11 15.41 7.92
N VAL A 147 -3.59 14.21 8.21
CA VAL A 147 -2.75 13.00 8.37
C VAL A 147 -2.06 12.66 7.06
N ILE A 148 -2.81 12.64 5.94
CA ILE A 148 -2.28 12.35 4.60
C ILE A 148 -1.20 13.36 4.21
N ASP A 149 -1.48 14.66 4.33
CA ASP A 149 -0.53 15.74 3.99
C ASP A 149 0.73 15.66 4.85
N HIS A 150 0.58 15.39 6.14
CA HIS A 150 1.69 15.22 7.06
C HIS A 150 2.61 14.06 6.65
N HIS A 151 2.04 12.88 6.35
CA HIS A 151 2.83 11.70 5.99
C HIS A 151 3.47 11.84 4.61
N ASN A 152 2.79 12.44 3.64
CA ASN A 152 3.39 12.79 2.34
C ASN A 152 4.65 13.63 2.54
N LYS A 153 4.61 14.63 3.43
CA LYS A 153 5.75 15.50 3.73
C LYS A 153 6.84 14.80 4.53
N VAL A 154 6.47 14.05 5.56
CA VAL A 154 7.43 13.37 6.45
C VAL A 154 8.19 12.28 5.69
N LEU A 155 7.48 11.43 4.95
CA LEU A 155 8.09 10.33 4.21
C LEU A 155 9.00 10.83 3.07
N ALA A 156 8.63 11.90 2.37
CA ALA A 156 9.50 12.52 1.36
C ALA A 156 10.83 13.05 1.94
N ASN A 157 10.86 13.39 3.23
CA ASN A 157 12.03 13.93 3.92
C ASN A 157 12.74 12.93 4.84
N LEU A 158 12.35 11.67 4.78
CA LEU A 158 12.97 10.64 5.61
C LEU A 158 14.44 10.46 5.27
N ALA A 159 15.31 10.52 6.29
CA ALA A 159 16.74 10.37 6.09
C ALA A 159 17.12 8.90 5.81
N HIS A 160 17.84 8.67 4.70
CA HIS A 160 18.42 7.38 4.37
C HIS A 160 19.72 7.60 3.55
N PRO A 161 20.82 6.84 3.79
CA PRO A 161 22.12 7.13 3.18
C PRO A 161 22.17 6.88 1.67
N LYS A 162 21.32 5.99 1.14
CA LYS A 162 21.39 5.55 -0.26
C LYS A 162 20.20 6.01 -1.10
N SER A 163 19.07 6.33 -0.51
CA SER A 163 17.82 6.57 -1.24
C SER A 163 16.90 7.54 -0.50
N ARG A 164 15.81 7.93 -1.14
CA ARG A 164 14.71 8.71 -0.54
C ARG A 164 13.40 8.14 -1.04
N ILE A 165 12.34 8.29 -0.25
CA ILE A 165 11.00 8.01 -0.73
C ILE A 165 10.59 9.14 -1.67
N ARG A 166 10.28 8.77 -2.93
CA ARG A 166 9.58 9.68 -3.85
C ARG A 166 8.12 9.74 -3.44
N VAL A 167 7.54 10.92 -3.37
CA VAL A 167 6.11 11.11 -3.19
C VAL A 167 5.57 11.75 -4.46
N ALA A 168 4.64 11.09 -5.13
CA ALA A 168 4.11 11.54 -6.42
C ALA A 168 2.66 11.06 -6.59
N PRO A 169 1.79 11.84 -7.26
CA PRO A 169 0.43 11.40 -7.58
C PRO A 169 0.45 10.30 -8.64
N SER A 170 -0.63 9.52 -8.69
CA SER A 170 -0.79 8.40 -9.62
C SER A 170 -0.68 8.80 -11.11
N ASP A 171 -0.89 10.08 -11.43
CA ASP A 171 -0.75 10.62 -12.78
C ASP A 171 0.71 10.83 -13.23
N GLU A 172 1.65 10.90 -12.29
CA GLU A 172 3.06 11.23 -12.54
C GLU A 172 4.02 10.04 -12.35
N LEU A 173 3.49 8.84 -12.25
CA LEU A 173 4.29 7.61 -12.05
C LEU A 173 5.01 7.16 -13.32
#